data_4ad7e56d87ab32e4a0c024cd4d3b9fcc
#
_entry.id   4ad7e56d87ab32e4a0c024cd4d3b9fcc
#
_cell.length_a   1.000
_cell.length_b   1.000
_cell.length_c   1.000
_cell.angle_alpha   90.00
_cell.angle_beta   90.00
_cell.angle_gamma   90.00
#
_symmetry.space_group_name_H-M   'P 1'
#
loop_
_entity.id
_entity.type
_entity.pdbx_description
1 polymer ?
#
loop_
_entity_poly.entity_id
_entity_poly.type
_entity_poly.pdbx_seq_one_letter_code
_entity_poly.pdbx_strand_id
1 'polypeptide(L)'
;MKRKIFIRRRIIAFMDQLSIAICDGNERDMEILETHIRKSFPDAEITSFTQGQSLIDQVVENPNQFQVIFMETEFPDDNGIRVAAEIRKLNKSAGIIFVTGTEKYYREAFDVFAFQYLLKPVDVEKLKKILEFLYINVRKYSEFIRKERVICFKYRSQLYTIKHNEVQYISSSLHTVTIYMDDGSEIHCRGKLSDFEEQLKDSMFLRCHQSFFVNISKVIGMKTDGFLMKDFTVPISRTYMKEVQKQYRKYLGDND
;
A
#
# COMPACT_ATOMS: atom_id res chain seq x y z
N MET A 1 20.46 9.81 6.86
CA MET A 1 20.50 8.70 5.90
C MET A 1 19.61 7.51 6.24
N LYS A 2 19.19 7.28 7.50
CA LYS A 2 18.38 6.13 7.93
C LYS A 2 16.86 6.20 7.65
N ARG A 3 16.26 7.39 7.45
CA ARG A 3 14.81 7.55 7.14
C ARG A 3 14.41 7.21 5.69
N LYS A 4 15.33 7.29 4.72
CA LYS A 4 15.07 7.01 3.29
C LYS A 4 14.85 5.52 2.97
N ILE A 5 15.44 4.63 3.77
CA ILE A 5 15.33 3.17 3.58
C ILE A 5 13.97 2.65 4.10
N PHE A 6 13.34 3.36 5.04
CA PHE A 6 12.12 2.93 5.73
C PHE A 6 10.86 3.02 4.86
N ILE A 7 10.73 4.04 4.02
CA ILE A 7 9.56 4.22 3.13
C ILE A 7 9.64 3.25 1.95
N ARG A 8 10.83 3.02 1.40
CA ARG A 8 11.08 2.11 0.27
C ARG A 8 10.77 0.64 0.62
N ARG A 9 11.16 0.18 1.82
CA ARG A 9 10.78 -1.14 2.34
C ARG A 9 9.29 -1.26 2.64
N ARG A 10 8.63 -0.16 2.99
CA ARG A 10 7.24 -0.17 3.46
C ARG A 10 6.21 -0.37 2.33
N ILE A 11 6.43 0.15 1.13
CA ILE A 11 5.46 -0.04 0.01
C ILE A 11 5.60 -1.42 -0.61
N ILE A 12 6.83 -1.93 -0.82
CA ILE A 12 7.06 -3.27 -1.36
C ILE A 12 6.78 -4.35 -0.31
N ALA A 13 7.23 -4.15 0.94
CA ALA A 13 6.92 -5.04 2.05
C ALA A 13 5.42 -5.06 2.37
N PHE A 14 4.72 -3.92 2.22
CA PHE A 14 3.27 -3.84 2.33
C PHE A 14 2.53 -4.72 1.29
N MET A 15 3.15 -5.00 0.15
CA MET A 15 2.57 -5.84 -0.91
C MET A 15 2.91 -7.34 -0.77
N ASP A 16 4.00 -7.69 -0.07
CA ASP A 16 4.46 -9.08 0.08
C ASP A 16 4.37 -9.62 1.51
N GLN A 17 4.11 -8.77 2.50
CA GLN A 17 4.10 -9.11 3.93
C GLN A 17 2.76 -8.69 4.55
N LEU A 18 2.18 -9.57 5.36
CA LEU A 18 0.95 -9.28 6.08
C LEU A 18 1.24 -8.30 7.23
N SER A 19 0.56 -7.15 7.25
CA SER A 19 0.58 -6.22 8.37
C SER A 19 -0.68 -6.39 9.21
N ILE A 20 -0.49 -6.76 10.46
CA ILE A 20 -1.54 -7.21 11.39
C ILE A 20 -1.55 -6.31 12.61
N ALA A 21 -2.72 -5.85 13.03
CA ALA A 21 -2.93 -5.29 14.35
C ALA A 21 -3.58 -6.34 15.27
N ILE A 22 -3.14 -6.39 16.53
CA ILE A 22 -3.81 -7.12 17.60
C ILE A 22 -4.23 -6.09 18.65
N CYS A 23 -5.52 -6.03 19.00
CA CYS A 23 -6.04 -5.11 19.98
C CYS A 23 -6.83 -5.89 21.06
N ASP A 24 -6.23 -6.01 22.23
CA ASP A 24 -6.80 -6.75 23.37
C ASP A 24 -6.28 -6.13 24.68
N GLY A 25 -7.13 -5.93 25.66
CA GLY A 25 -6.73 -5.44 26.98
C GLY A 25 -5.90 -6.43 27.80
N ASN A 26 -5.82 -7.69 27.38
CA ASN A 26 -5.08 -8.75 28.05
C ASN A 26 -3.79 -9.06 27.26
N GLU A 27 -2.64 -8.64 27.78
CA GLU A 27 -1.32 -8.87 27.16
C GLU A 27 -1.03 -10.36 26.92
N ARG A 28 -1.42 -11.23 27.83
CA ARG A 28 -1.20 -12.68 27.70
C ARG A 28 -1.99 -13.26 26.52
N ASP A 29 -3.21 -12.80 26.29
CA ASP A 29 -4.02 -13.25 25.16
C ASP A 29 -3.42 -12.75 23.83
N MET A 30 -2.88 -11.53 23.80
CA MET A 30 -2.14 -10.99 22.65
C MET A 30 -0.89 -11.82 22.35
N GLU A 31 -0.08 -12.17 23.35
CA GLU A 31 1.12 -13.00 23.18
C GLU A 31 0.79 -14.39 22.63
N ILE A 32 -0.27 -15.02 23.13
CA ILE A 32 -0.75 -16.31 22.65
C ILE A 32 -1.17 -16.21 21.18
N LEU A 33 -1.98 -15.21 20.85
CA LEU A 33 -2.45 -14.99 19.47
C LEU A 33 -1.28 -14.69 18.52
N GLU A 34 -0.37 -13.82 18.92
CA GLU A 34 0.85 -13.52 18.16
C GLU A 34 1.69 -14.78 17.92
N THR A 35 1.89 -15.58 18.94
CA THR A 35 2.61 -16.87 18.83
C THR A 35 1.95 -17.79 17.80
N HIS A 36 0.62 -17.88 17.79
CA HIS A 36 -0.11 -18.69 16.82
C HIS A 36 0.01 -18.14 15.40
N ILE A 37 -0.06 -16.81 15.24
CA ILE A 37 0.12 -16.15 13.93
C ILE A 37 1.52 -16.42 13.39
N ARG A 38 2.57 -16.20 14.20
CA ARG A 38 3.97 -16.35 13.78
C ARG A 38 4.36 -17.78 13.42
N LYS A 39 3.69 -18.80 13.95
CA LYS A 39 3.91 -20.19 13.53
C LYS A 39 3.61 -20.42 12.05
N SER A 40 2.60 -19.74 11.50
CA SER A 40 2.19 -19.90 10.10
C SER A 40 2.69 -18.75 9.21
N PHE A 41 2.93 -17.58 9.78
CA PHE A 41 3.35 -16.35 9.10
C PHE A 41 4.49 -15.67 9.87
N PRO A 42 5.71 -16.27 9.86
CA PRO A 42 6.85 -15.78 10.65
C PRO A 42 7.27 -14.35 10.26
N ASP A 43 7.06 -13.97 8.99
CA ASP A 43 7.41 -12.66 8.45
C ASP A 43 6.31 -11.62 8.60
N ALA A 44 5.17 -11.93 9.24
CA ALA A 44 4.09 -10.96 9.46
C ALA A 44 4.56 -9.78 10.32
N GLU A 45 4.22 -8.56 9.90
CA GLU A 45 4.44 -7.35 10.71
C GLU A 45 3.27 -7.23 11.69
N ILE A 46 3.51 -7.47 12.98
CA ILE A 46 2.48 -7.44 14.02
C ILE A 46 2.69 -6.24 14.92
N THR A 47 1.62 -5.48 15.15
CA THR A 47 1.59 -4.37 16.11
C THR A 47 0.46 -4.60 17.10
N SER A 48 0.77 -4.58 18.40
CA SER A 48 -0.18 -4.86 19.47
C SER A 48 -0.63 -3.57 20.17
N PHE A 49 -1.88 -3.51 20.54
CA PHE A 49 -2.54 -2.39 21.22
C PHE A 49 -3.33 -2.91 22.40
N THR A 50 -3.15 -2.31 23.58
CA THR A 50 -3.92 -2.64 24.79
C THR A 50 -5.20 -1.83 24.90
N GLN A 51 -5.36 -0.78 24.08
CA GLN A 51 -6.50 0.13 24.09
C GLN A 51 -7.03 0.36 22.67
N GLY A 52 -8.34 0.35 22.51
CA GLY A 52 -8.99 0.60 21.23
C GLY A 52 -8.70 1.99 20.66
N GLN A 53 -8.60 3.01 21.53
CA GLN A 53 -8.29 4.37 21.10
C GLN A 53 -6.90 4.48 20.45
N SER A 54 -5.88 3.82 21.00
CA SER A 54 -4.53 3.83 20.44
C SER A 54 -4.49 3.21 19.03
N LEU A 55 -5.28 2.17 18.80
CA LEU A 55 -5.44 1.59 17.46
C LEU A 55 -6.15 2.56 16.50
N ILE A 56 -7.22 3.25 16.96
CA ILE A 56 -7.92 4.25 16.15
C ILE A 56 -6.95 5.37 15.75
N ASP A 57 -6.18 5.92 16.68
CA ASP A 57 -5.22 7.00 16.43
C ASP A 57 -4.18 6.57 15.38
N GLN A 58 -3.66 5.35 15.48
CA GLN A 58 -2.75 4.79 14.50
C GLN A 58 -3.40 4.64 13.11
N VAL A 59 -4.66 4.21 13.05
CA VAL A 59 -5.41 4.09 11.79
C VAL A 59 -5.75 5.47 11.20
N VAL A 60 -6.00 6.49 12.03
CA VAL A 60 -6.18 7.88 11.57
C VAL A 60 -4.92 8.39 10.87
N GLU A 61 -3.74 8.13 11.45
CA GLU A 61 -2.46 8.51 10.84
C GLU A 61 -2.16 7.72 9.56
N ASN A 62 -2.51 6.42 9.54
CA ASN A 62 -2.24 5.49 8.46
C ASN A 62 -3.43 4.55 8.18
N PRO A 63 -4.48 5.00 7.50
CA PRO A 63 -5.72 4.24 7.34
C PRO A 63 -5.60 2.83 6.75
N ASN A 64 -4.62 2.60 5.89
CA ASN A 64 -4.40 1.29 5.26
C ASN A 64 -3.15 0.58 5.79
N GLN A 65 -2.67 0.91 6.98
CA GLN A 65 -1.49 0.27 7.56
C GLN A 65 -1.72 -1.22 7.79
N PHE A 66 -2.89 -1.59 8.30
CA PHE A 66 -3.21 -2.96 8.64
C PHE A 66 -4.14 -3.59 7.61
N GLN A 67 -3.77 -4.76 7.09
CA GLN A 67 -4.63 -5.59 6.25
C GLN A 67 -5.55 -6.48 7.11
N VAL A 68 -5.10 -6.86 8.31
CA VAL A 68 -5.84 -7.68 9.25
C VAL A 68 -5.81 -7.04 10.63
N ILE A 69 -6.94 -7.02 11.29
CA ILE A 69 -7.11 -6.49 12.65
C ILE A 69 -7.81 -7.54 13.49
N PHE A 70 -7.10 -8.07 14.48
CA PHE A 70 -7.71 -8.88 15.54
C PHE A 70 -8.15 -7.96 16.68
N MET A 71 -9.38 -8.14 17.14
CA MET A 71 -10.02 -7.23 18.07
C MET A 71 -10.76 -8.00 19.17
N GLU A 72 -10.46 -7.71 20.44
CA GLU A 72 -11.32 -8.10 21.56
C GLU A 72 -12.63 -7.27 21.52
N THR A 73 -13.75 -7.84 21.92
CA THR A 73 -15.03 -7.13 21.95
C THR A 73 -15.26 -6.33 23.23
N GLU A 74 -14.66 -6.75 24.34
CA GLU A 74 -14.83 -6.12 25.65
C GLU A 74 -13.50 -5.56 26.17
N PHE A 75 -13.42 -4.25 26.33
CA PHE A 75 -12.34 -3.54 26.99
C PHE A 75 -12.85 -2.94 28.31
N PRO A 76 -11.99 -2.69 29.30
CA PRO A 76 -12.40 -2.09 30.56
C PRO A 76 -13.16 -0.77 30.38
N ASP A 77 -12.73 0.07 29.44
CA ASP A 77 -13.25 1.42 29.22
C ASP A 77 -13.88 1.61 27.83
N ASP A 78 -14.03 0.54 27.03
CA ASP A 78 -14.48 0.65 25.65
C ASP A 78 -15.12 -0.66 25.14
N ASN A 79 -15.68 -0.60 23.92
CA ASN A 79 -16.28 -1.73 23.22
C ASN A 79 -15.63 -1.90 21.84
N GLY A 80 -15.09 -3.09 21.58
CA GLY A 80 -14.40 -3.40 20.32
C GLY A 80 -15.29 -3.24 19.08
N ILE A 81 -16.62 -3.39 19.20
CA ILE A 81 -17.54 -3.13 18.09
C ILE A 81 -17.52 -1.64 17.73
N ARG A 82 -17.53 -0.74 18.73
CA ARG A 82 -17.40 0.71 18.50
C ARG A 82 -16.07 1.04 17.82
N VAL A 83 -14.98 0.49 18.36
CA VAL A 83 -13.64 0.68 17.78
C VAL A 83 -13.60 0.21 16.32
N ALA A 84 -14.14 -0.97 16.04
CA ALA A 84 -14.23 -1.52 14.70
C ALA A 84 -15.06 -0.63 13.76
N ALA A 85 -16.17 -0.06 14.24
CA ALA A 85 -17.00 0.87 13.47
C ALA A 85 -16.25 2.16 13.08
N GLU A 86 -15.47 2.75 14.02
CA GLU A 86 -14.62 3.90 13.72
C GLU A 86 -13.53 3.56 12.70
N ILE A 87 -12.85 2.42 12.89
CA ILE A 87 -11.85 1.94 11.94
C ILE A 87 -12.45 1.73 10.55
N ARG A 88 -13.67 1.16 10.46
CA ARG A 88 -14.35 0.88 9.19
C ARG A 88 -14.66 2.14 8.39
N LYS A 89 -14.88 3.28 9.04
CA LYS A 89 -15.04 4.58 8.37
C LYS A 89 -13.77 5.02 7.64
N LEU A 90 -12.61 4.65 8.18
CA LEU A 90 -11.28 5.04 7.68
C LEU A 90 -10.65 3.98 6.76
N ASN A 91 -10.82 2.70 7.09
CA ASN A 91 -10.31 1.56 6.34
C ASN A 91 -11.44 0.57 6.03
N LYS A 92 -11.93 0.64 4.79
CA LYS A 92 -13.02 -0.23 4.31
C LYS A 92 -12.57 -1.64 3.96
N SER A 93 -11.27 -1.87 3.77
CA SER A 93 -10.71 -3.11 3.23
C SER A 93 -10.05 -4.03 4.25
N ALA A 94 -9.72 -3.54 5.46
CA ALA A 94 -9.12 -4.38 6.49
C ALA A 94 -10.04 -5.55 6.88
N GLY A 95 -9.47 -6.75 6.97
CA GLY A 95 -10.15 -7.91 7.56
C GLY A 95 -10.23 -7.77 9.07
N ILE A 96 -11.37 -7.36 9.62
CA ILE A 96 -11.57 -7.29 11.07
C ILE A 96 -12.03 -8.65 11.56
N ILE A 97 -11.32 -9.21 12.53
CA ILE A 97 -11.59 -10.51 13.13
C ILE A 97 -11.74 -10.29 14.63
N PHE A 98 -12.92 -10.54 15.16
CA PHE A 98 -13.10 -10.52 16.59
C PHE A 98 -12.54 -11.80 17.23
N VAL A 99 -11.81 -11.63 18.35
CA VAL A 99 -11.26 -12.71 19.17
C VAL A 99 -11.62 -12.43 20.61
N THR A 100 -12.56 -13.16 21.15
CA THR A 100 -13.20 -12.83 22.43
C THR A 100 -13.67 -14.08 23.20
N GLY A 101 -13.87 -13.95 24.50
CA GLY A 101 -14.42 -15.01 25.34
C GLY A 101 -15.95 -15.11 25.33
N THR A 102 -16.68 -14.23 24.64
CA THR A 102 -18.13 -14.13 24.68
C THR A 102 -18.77 -14.16 23.29
N GLU A 103 -20.00 -14.69 23.19
CA GLU A 103 -20.81 -14.64 21.96
C GLU A 103 -21.75 -13.43 21.92
N LYS A 104 -21.75 -12.61 22.95
CA LYS A 104 -22.71 -11.53 23.18
C LYS A 104 -22.84 -10.57 22.02
N TYR A 105 -21.72 -10.24 21.35
CA TYR A 105 -21.65 -9.25 20.27
C TYR A 105 -21.63 -9.86 18.87
N TYR A 106 -22.04 -11.12 18.75
CA TYR A 106 -21.97 -11.82 17.47
C TYR A 106 -22.81 -11.14 16.38
N ARG A 107 -23.97 -10.60 16.72
CA ARG A 107 -24.84 -9.89 15.76
C ARG A 107 -24.26 -8.56 15.34
N GLU A 108 -23.81 -7.77 16.29
CA GLU A 108 -23.23 -6.44 16.05
C GLU A 108 -21.93 -6.51 15.22
N ALA A 109 -21.23 -7.63 15.28
CA ALA A 109 -20.07 -7.87 14.44
C ALA A 109 -20.40 -7.86 12.92
N PHE A 110 -21.60 -8.26 12.53
CA PHE A 110 -22.06 -8.16 11.14
C PHE A 110 -22.24 -6.71 10.70
N ASP A 111 -22.71 -5.83 11.58
CA ASP A 111 -22.95 -4.41 11.25
C ASP A 111 -21.67 -3.65 10.93
N VAL A 112 -20.53 -4.10 11.47
CA VAL A 112 -19.21 -3.55 11.18
C VAL A 112 -18.45 -4.34 10.08
N PHE A 113 -19.16 -5.24 9.39
CA PHE A 113 -18.58 -6.08 8.34
C PHE A 113 -17.33 -6.84 8.82
N ALA A 114 -17.46 -7.48 10.01
CA ALA A 114 -16.41 -8.35 10.50
C ALA A 114 -16.17 -9.53 9.54
N PHE A 115 -14.92 -9.84 9.29
CA PHE A 115 -14.54 -10.96 8.44
C PHE A 115 -14.79 -12.30 9.15
N GLN A 116 -14.52 -12.34 10.47
CA GLN A 116 -14.73 -13.52 11.30
C GLN A 116 -14.93 -13.13 12.76
N TYR A 117 -15.52 -14.09 13.51
CA TYR A 117 -15.69 -14.04 14.97
C TYR A 117 -15.15 -15.34 15.55
N LEU A 118 -14.14 -15.25 16.40
CA LEU A 118 -13.47 -16.38 17.03
C LEU A 118 -13.65 -16.32 18.54
N LEU A 119 -14.03 -17.46 19.13
CA LEU A 119 -14.08 -17.59 20.57
C LEU A 119 -12.72 -18.04 21.12
N LYS A 120 -12.33 -17.48 22.25
CA LYS A 120 -11.19 -17.96 23.03
C LYS A 120 -11.57 -19.26 23.77
N PRO A 121 -10.68 -20.29 23.81
CA PRO A 121 -9.36 -20.35 23.20
C PRO A 121 -9.45 -20.50 21.68
N VAL A 122 -8.56 -19.80 20.96
CA VAL A 122 -8.58 -19.76 19.50
C VAL A 122 -8.13 -21.10 18.91
N ASP A 123 -8.94 -21.65 18.03
CA ASP A 123 -8.55 -22.82 17.22
C ASP A 123 -7.47 -22.41 16.21
N VAL A 124 -6.27 -22.99 16.37
CA VAL A 124 -5.07 -22.66 15.59
C VAL A 124 -5.24 -23.01 14.12
N GLU A 125 -5.89 -24.14 13.81
CA GLU A 125 -6.11 -24.55 12.42
C GLU A 125 -7.14 -23.64 11.72
N LYS A 126 -8.18 -23.22 12.44
CA LYS A 126 -9.14 -22.23 11.93
C LYS A 126 -8.48 -20.88 11.70
N LEU A 127 -7.66 -20.41 12.65
CA LEU A 127 -6.90 -19.17 12.52
C LEU A 127 -5.98 -19.20 11.28
N LYS A 128 -5.25 -20.30 11.10
CA LYS A 128 -4.36 -20.50 9.96
C LYS A 128 -5.12 -20.40 8.63
N LYS A 129 -6.25 -21.09 8.48
CA LYS A 129 -7.08 -21.03 7.25
C LYS A 129 -7.58 -19.62 6.94
N ILE A 130 -7.99 -18.87 7.98
CA ILE A 130 -8.44 -17.48 7.84
C ILE A 130 -7.30 -16.61 7.32
N LEU A 131 -6.12 -16.70 7.93
CA LEU A 131 -4.95 -15.94 7.54
C LEU A 131 -4.46 -16.31 6.14
N GLU A 132 -4.44 -17.59 5.77
CA GLU A 132 -4.10 -18.05 4.43
C GLU A 132 -5.04 -17.45 3.38
N PHE A 133 -6.34 -17.45 3.65
CA PHE A 133 -7.33 -16.84 2.74
C PHE A 133 -7.08 -15.33 2.56
N LEU A 134 -6.87 -14.60 3.65
CA LEU A 134 -6.59 -13.17 3.59
C LEU A 134 -5.27 -12.88 2.88
N TYR A 135 -4.22 -13.65 3.16
CA TYR A 135 -2.91 -13.53 2.52
C TYR A 135 -2.98 -13.76 1.01
N ILE A 136 -3.71 -14.80 0.56
CA ILE A 136 -3.90 -15.08 -0.87
C ILE A 136 -4.59 -13.90 -1.56
N ASN A 137 -5.57 -13.27 -0.93
CA ASN A 137 -6.27 -12.12 -1.51
C ASN A 137 -5.36 -10.88 -1.57
N VAL A 138 -4.56 -10.62 -0.55
CA VAL A 138 -3.55 -9.56 -0.55
C VAL A 138 -2.53 -9.81 -1.67
N ARG A 139 -2.02 -11.04 -1.82
CA ARG A 139 -1.06 -11.40 -2.88
C ARG A 139 -1.66 -11.32 -4.28
N LYS A 140 -2.88 -11.81 -4.49
CA LYS A 140 -3.57 -11.69 -5.80
C LYS A 140 -3.71 -10.23 -6.22
N TYR A 141 -4.04 -9.34 -5.29
CA TYR A 141 -4.10 -7.91 -5.57
C TYR A 141 -2.72 -7.35 -5.93
N SER A 142 -1.67 -7.74 -5.20
CA SER A 142 -0.28 -7.36 -5.48
C SER A 142 0.20 -7.86 -6.85
N GLU A 143 -0.12 -9.12 -7.19
CA GLU A 143 0.21 -9.69 -8.50
C GLU A 143 -0.58 -9.03 -9.65
N PHE A 144 -1.86 -8.70 -9.42
CA PHE A 144 -2.64 -7.92 -10.36
C PHE A 144 -2.00 -6.57 -10.64
N ILE A 145 -1.60 -5.83 -9.59
CA ILE A 145 -0.89 -4.56 -9.70
C ILE A 145 0.40 -4.72 -10.53
N ARG A 146 1.19 -5.77 -10.26
CA ARG A 146 2.44 -6.05 -11.01
C ARG A 146 2.17 -6.40 -12.47
N LYS A 147 1.15 -7.22 -12.76
CA LYS A 147 0.80 -7.62 -14.14
C LYS A 147 0.21 -6.48 -14.95
N GLU A 148 -0.69 -5.71 -14.36
CA GLU A 148 -1.34 -4.57 -15.02
C GLU A 148 -0.44 -3.35 -15.17
N ARG A 149 0.81 -3.39 -14.62
CA ARG A 149 1.73 -2.24 -14.65
C ARG A 149 1.03 -0.97 -14.20
N VAL A 150 0.68 -0.93 -12.92
CA VAL A 150 -0.01 0.19 -12.29
C VAL A 150 0.90 0.95 -11.33
N ILE A 151 0.63 2.24 -11.17
CA ILE A 151 1.20 3.09 -10.13
C ILE A 151 0.22 3.14 -8.98
N CYS A 152 0.68 2.83 -7.77
CA CYS A 152 -0.10 2.93 -6.55
C CYS A 152 0.47 4.00 -5.64
N PHE A 153 -0.39 4.88 -5.12
CA PHE A 153 0.01 5.90 -4.16
C PHE A 153 -1.16 6.28 -3.26
N LYS A 154 -0.84 6.86 -2.10
CA LYS A 154 -1.83 7.41 -1.18
C LYS A 154 -1.98 8.91 -1.38
N TYR A 155 -3.23 9.36 -1.47
CA TYR A 155 -3.59 10.77 -1.45
C TYR A 155 -4.83 10.97 -0.58
N ARG A 156 -4.77 11.89 0.39
CA ARG A 156 -5.86 12.14 1.35
C ARG A 156 -6.45 10.87 1.95
N SER A 157 -5.57 9.98 2.44
CA SER A 157 -5.92 8.68 3.08
C SER A 157 -6.58 7.64 2.16
N GLN A 158 -6.73 7.92 0.87
CA GLN A 158 -7.23 6.97 -0.12
C GLN A 158 -6.09 6.36 -0.94
N LEU A 159 -6.22 5.08 -1.29
CA LEU A 159 -5.31 4.41 -2.20
C LEU A 159 -5.80 4.64 -3.64
N TYR A 160 -4.92 5.19 -4.47
CA TYR A 160 -5.13 5.38 -5.90
C TYR A 160 -4.32 4.35 -6.68
N THR A 161 -4.92 3.83 -7.73
CA THR A 161 -4.29 2.91 -8.67
C THR A 161 -4.50 3.45 -10.08
N ILE A 162 -3.41 3.71 -10.79
CA ILE A 162 -3.42 4.28 -12.14
C ILE A 162 -2.62 3.34 -13.06
N LYS A 163 -3.14 3.02 -14.22
CA LYS A 163 -2.44 2.20 -15.21
C LYS A 163 -1.29 2.99 -15.85
N HIS A 164 -0.14 2.35 -16.07
CA HIS A 164 1.02 2.96 -16.70
C HIS A 164 0.70 3.57 -18.07
N ASN A 165 -0.16 2.90 -18.85
CA ASN A 165 -0.55 3.35 -20.18
C ASN A 165 -1.47 4.58 -20.21
N GLU A 166 -2.02 4.99 -19.06
CA GLU A 166 -2.83 6.19 -18.90
C GLU A 166 -2.00 7.42 -18.49
N VAL A 167 -0.70 7.22 -18.21
CA VAL A 167 0.19 8.28 -17.72
C VAL A 167 1.17 8.70 -18.81
N GLN A 168 1.29 10.00 -19.05
CA GLN A 168 2.26 10.60 -19.98
C GLN A 168 3.64 10.75 -19.32
N TYR A 169 3.68 11.47 -18.20
CA TYR A 169 4.91 11.69 -17.43
C TYR A 169 4.57 12.01 -15.97
N ILE A 170 5.58 11.95 -15.12
CA ILE A 170 5.46 12.26 -13.70
C ILE A 170 6.52 13.31 -13.36
N SER A 171 6.11 14.36 -12.68
CA SER A 171 7.02 15.40 -12.19
C SER A 171 7.04 15.46 -10.66
N SER A 172 8.11 16.07 -10.12
CA SER A 172 8.14 16.43 -8.70
C SER A 172 8.68 17.84 -8.49
N SER A 173 8.02 18.57 -7.64
CA SER A 173 8.45 19.90 -7.17
C SER A 173 8.27 19.96 -5.67
N LEU A 174 9.35 20.33 -4.94
CA LEU A 174 9.39 20.35 -3.47
C LEU A 174 8.98 19.00 -2.86
N HIS A 175 7.78 18.90 -2.32
CA HIS A 175 7.21 17.71 -1.69
C HIS A 175 5.96 17.19 -2.40
N THR A 176 5.69 17.70 -3.60
CA THR A 176 4.54 17.30 -4.42
C THR A 176 5.01 16.53 -5.64
N VAL A 177 4.41 15.38 -5.87
CA VAL A 177 4.52 14.62 -7.12
C VAL A 177 3.23 14.85 -7.90
N THR A 178 3.38 15.22 -9.17
CA THR A 178 2.26 15.40 -10.11
C THR A 178 2.34 14.35 -11.20
N ILE A 179 1.25 13.61 -11.38
CA ILE A 179 1.09 12.60 -12.42
C ILE A 179 0.21 13.21 -13.51
N TYR A 180 0.74 13.30 -14.72
CA TYR A 180 0.07 13.86 -15.90
C TYR A 180 -0.53 12.74 -16.74
N MET A 181 -1.85 12.77 -16.90
CA MET A 181 -2.62 11.74 -17.56
C MET A 181 -2.81 12.00 -19.05
N ASP A 182 -3.11 10.97 -19.82
CA ASP A 182 -3.37 11.06 -21.27
C ASP A 182 -4.59 11.91 -21.61
N ASP A 183 -5.57 11.93 -20.73
CA ASP A 183 -6.79 12.75 -20.87
C ASP A 183 -6.59 14.24 -20.54
N GLY A 184 -5.37 14.64 -20.17
CA GLY A 184 -5.01 15.99 -19.77
C GLY A 184 -5.28 16.29 -18.29
N SER A 185 -5.79 15.34 -17.52
CA SER A 185 -5.96 15.51 -16.07
C SER A 185 -4.63 15.39 -15.34
N GLU A 186 -4.57 15.99 -14.14
CA GLU A 186 -3.42 15.96 -13.26
C GLU A 186 -3.81 15.41 -11.89
N ILE A 187 -2.96 14.54 -11.34
CA ILE A 187 -3.13 14.02 -10.00
C ILE A 187 -1.94 14.40 -9.16
N HIS A 188 -2.21 15.11 -8.06
CA HIS A 188 -1.18 15.58 -7.15
C HIS A 188 -1.15 14.71 -5.90
N CYS A 189 0.03 14.27 -5.50
CA CYS A 189 0.22 13.58 -4.23
C CYS A 189 1.47 14.09 -3.49
N ARG A 190 1.45 14.00 -2.18
CA ARG A 190 2.62 14.36 -1.37
C ARG A 190 3.62 13.22 -1.38
N GLY A 191 4.87 13.52 -1.76
CA GLY A 191 5.92 12.51 -1.82
C GLY A 191 7.15 12.99 -2.58
N LYS A 192 8.01 12.05 -2.92
CA LYS A 192 9.20 12.27 -3.73
C LYS A 192 9.15 11.36 -4.95
N LEU A 193 9.77 11.78 -6.03
CA LEU A 193 9.85 10.98 -7.25
C LEU A 193 10.50 9.62 -7.02
N SER A 194 11.46 9.55 -6.08
CA SER A 194 12.10 8.29 -5.67
C SER A 194 11.15 7.25 -5.04
N ASP A 195 9.99 7.68 -4.58
CA ASP A 195 8.99 6.77 -3.97
C ASP A 195 8.30 5.92 -5.04
N PHE A 196 8.39 6.35 -6.29
CA PHE A 196 7.81 5.68 -7.46
C PHE A 196 8.83 4.83 -8.25
N GLU A 197 10.14 4.96 -7.99
CA GLU A 197 11.19 4.29 -8.78
C GLU A 197 10.98 2.78 -8.93
N GLU A 198 10.65 2.09 -7.83
CA GLU A 198 10.48 0.64 -7.87
C GLU A 198 9.23 0.21 -8.63
N GLN A 199 8.15 1.00 -8.55
CA GLN A 199 6.91 0.72 -9.29
C GLN A 199 7.08 0.96 -10.79
N LEU A 200 7.98 1.88 -11.18
CA LEU A 200 8.26 2.25 -12.57
C LEU A 200 9.41 1.44 -13.16
N LYS A 201 10.10 0.61 -12.36
CA LYS A 201 11.19 -0.24 -12.81
C LYS A 201 10.69 -1.26 -13.83
N ASP A 202 11.52 -1.54 -14.82
CA ASP A 202 11.23 -2.48 -15.91
C ASP A 202 9.92 -2.17 -16.67
N SER A 203 9.49 -0.91 -16.64
CA SER A 203 8.32 -0.40 -17.35
C SER A 203 8.72 0.51 -18.51
N MET A 204 7.72 1.14 -19.14
CA MET A 204 7.93 2.14 -20.18
C MET A 204 8.34 3.51 -19.63
N PHE A 205 8.64 3.62 -18.33
CA PHE A 205 9.06 4.88 -17.72
C PHE A 205 10.58 4.99 -17.63
N LEU A 206 11.11 6.11 -18.13
CA LEU A 206 12.51 6.48 -18.00
C LEU A 206 12.66 7.67 -17.07
N ARG A 207 13.61 7.59 -16.16
CA ARG A 207 14.04 8.76 -15.39
C ARG A 207 14.96 9.61 -16.24
N CYS A 208 14.47 10.77 -16.68
CA CYS A 208 15.20 11.66 -17.58
C CYS A 208 15.73 12.93 -16.90
N HIS A 209 15.28 13.20 -15.68
CA HIS A 209 15.67 14.36 -14.88
C HIS A 209 15.55 14.03 -13.39
N GLN A 210 16.23 14.81 -12.52
CA GLN A 210 16.04 14.67 -11.06
C GLN A 210 14.57 14.78 -10.64
N SER A 211 13.77 15.52 -11.42
CA SER A 211 12.37 15.83 -11.14
C SER A 211 11.38 15.21 -12.13
N PHE A 212 11.82 14.35 -13.08
CA PHE A 212 10.92 13.79 -14.09
C PHE A 212 11.16 12.31 -14.38
N PHE A 213 10.04 11.59 -14.49
CA PHE A 213 9.92 10.34 -15.23
C PHE A 213 9.04 10.57 -16.46
N VAL A 214 9.43 10.03 -17.60
CA VAL A 214 8.66 10.06 -18.85
C VAL A 214 8.23 8.67 -19.26
N ASN A 215 7.01 8.51 -19.71
CA ASN A 215 6.55 7.30 -20.38
C ASN A 215 6.99 7.35 -21.86
N ILE A 216 7.99 6.54 -22.22
CA ILE A 216 8.54 6.55 -23.57
C ILE A 216 7.55 6.13 -24.65
N SER A 217 6.51 5.37 -24.31
CA SER A 217 5.45 5.00 -25.25
C SER A 217 4.55 6.19 -25.66
N LYS A 218 4.64 7.31 -24.93
CA LYS A 218 3.89 8.55 -25.18
C LYS A 218 4.76 9.66 -25.79
N VAL A 219 6.05 9.38 -25.97
CA VAL A 219 6.99 10.33 -26.58
C VAL A 219 6.73 10.43 -28.07
N ILE A 220 6.53 11.66 -28.56
CA ILE A 220 6.36 11.96 -29.99
C ILE A 220 7.73 12.08 -30.69
N GLY A 221 8.73 12.56 -29.95
CA GLY A 221 10.08 12.71 -30.46
C GLY A 221 11.06 13.13 -29.38
N MET A 222 12.36 13.05 -29.72
CA MET A 222 13.44 13.46 -28.83
C MET A 222 14.18 14.64 -29.44
N LYS A 223 14.32 15.72 -28.64
CA LYS A 223 15.16 16.89 -28.93
C LYS A 223 16.48 16.79 -28.18
N THR A 224 17.39 17.74 -28.44
CA THR A 224 18.70 17.81 -27.80
C THR A 224 18.62 17.91 -26.27
N ASP A 225 17.56 18.51 -25.74
CA ASP A 225 17.39 18.85 -24.34
C ASP A 225 16.14 18.26 -23.69
N GLY A 226 15.32 17.50 -24.44
CA GLY A 226 14.09 16.96 -23.89
C GLY A 226 13.31 16.00 -24.79
N PHE A 227 12.32 15.35 -24.18
CA PHE A 227 11.32 14.56 -24.88
C PHE A 227 10.11 15.41 -25.23
N LEU A 228 9.74 15.41 -26.51
CA LEU A 228 8.54 16.06 -26.99
C LEU A 228 7.32 15.20 -26.67
N MET A 229 6.43 15.72 -25.85
CA MET A 229 5.11 15.17 -25.56
C MET A 229 4.06 15.96 -26.33
N LYS A 230 2.79 15.57 -26.22
CA LYS A 230 1.68 16.25 -26.91
C LYS A 230 1.62 17.74 -26.58
N ASP A 231 1.66 18.09 -25.31
CA ASP A 231 1.42 19.46 -24.84
C ASP A 231 2.61 20.07 -24.07
N PHE A 232 3.68 19.31 -23.88
CA PHE A 232 4.82 19.72 -23.07
C PHE A 232 6.13 19.08 -23.56
N THR A 233 7.28 19.71 -23.30
CA THR A 233 8.61 19.10 -23.51
C THR A 233 9.18 18.73 -22.14
N VAL A 234 9.32 17.44 -21.87
CA VAL A 234 9.93 16.93 -20.63
C VAL A 234 11.45 17.08 -20.72
N PRO A 235 12.09 17.87 -19.85
CA PRO A 235 13.51 18.13 -19.92
C PRO A 235 14.35 16.89 -19.61
N ILE A 236 15.49 16.75 -20.30
CA ILE A 236 16.47 15.71 -20.02
C ILE A 236 17.71 16.39 -19.42
N SER A 237 18.09 16.05 -18.19
CA SER A 237 19.30 16.59 -17.62
C SER A 237 20.56 15.90 -18.15
N ARG A 238 21.70 16.62 -18.16
CA ARG A 238 22.99 16.11 -18.65
C ARG A 238 23.38 14.79 -17.99
N THR A 239 23.08 14.62 -16.71
CA THR A 239 23.38 13.40 -15.94
C THR A 239 22.67 12.16 -16.47
N TYR A 240 21.44 12.33 -17.00
CA TYR A 240 20.62 11.23 -17.49
C TYR A 240 20.73 11.02 -19.01
N MET A 241 21.28 11.97 -19.75
CA MET A 241 21.26 12.00 -21.21
C MET A 241 21.76 10.69 -21.85
N LYS A 242 22.94 10.20 -21.44
CA LYS A 242 23.53 8.98 -22.03
C LYS A 242 22.63 7.75 -21.84
N GLU A 243 22.14 7.56 -20.62
CA GLU A 243 21.30 6.41 -20.29
C GLU A 243 19.94 6.49 -20.98
N VAL A 244 19.34 7.67 -20.99
CA VAL A 244 18.06 7.94 -21.66
C VAL A 244 18.16 7.68 -23.17
N GLN A 245 19.21 8.16 -23.84
CA GLN A 245 19.43 7.93 -25.25
C GLN A 245 19.57 6.43 -25.56
N LYS A 246 20.35 5.70 -24.77
CA LYS A 246 20.54 4.25 -24.93
C LYS A 246 19.21 3.51 -24.80
N GLN A 247 18.42 3.80 -23.75
CA GLN A 247 17.16 3.12 -23.51
C GLN A 247 16.10 3.50 -24.55
N TYR A 248 16.05 4.75 -24.99
CA TYR A 248 15.10 5.20 -26.00
C TYR A 248 15.40 4.61 -27.38
N ARG A 249 16.69 4.51 -27.81
CA ARG A 249 17.07 3.80 -29.04
C ARG A 249 16.67 2.33 -29.00
N LYS A 250 16.97 1.65 -27.88
CA LYS A 250 16.54 0.27 -27.69
C LYS A 250 15.01 0.11 -27.81
N TYR A 251 14.25 1.07 -27.31
CA TYR A 251 12.79 1.08 -27.46
C TYR A 251 12.35 1.23 -28.91
N LEU A 252 13.04 2.07 -29.70
CA LEU A 252 12.76 2.27 -31.13
C LEU A 252 13.21 1.10 -32.02
N GLY A 253 13.91 0.10 -31.46
CA GLY A 253 14.41 -1.05 -32.21
C GLY A 253 15.78 -0.81 -32.88
N ASP A 254 16.43 0.32 -32.63
CA ASP A 254 17.82 0.59 -33.05
C ASP A 254 18.78 -0.20 -32.13
N ASN A 255 19.08 -1.42 -32.52
CA ASN A 255 20.17 -2.20 -31.93
C ASN A 255 21.44 -1.87 -32.72
N ASP A 256 22.30 -0.99 -32.20
CA ASP A 256 23.70 -0.90 -32.56
C ASP A 256 24.53 -1.99 -31.85
#